data_cfcd19f5ef84d3b0186d08880b277d55
#
_entry.id   cfcd19f5ef84d3b0186d08880b277d55
#
_cell.length_a   1.000
_cell.length_b   1.000
_cell.length_c   1.000
_cell.angle_alpha   90.00
_cell.angle_beta   90.00
_cell.angle_gamma   90.00
#
_symmetry.space_group_name_H-M   'P 1'
#
loop_
_entity.id
_entity.type
_entity.pdbx_description
1 polymer ?
#
loop_
_entity_poly.entity_id
_entity_poly.type
_entity_poly.pdbx_seq_one_letter_code
_entity_poly.pdbx_strand_id
1 'polypeptide(L)'
;MAARSRRRTPRKRRGWLWRVLAVLLLVAGIAAAWLWWQSRQWRPSEAVYADQGAYLAETAGDVNLRTLKALGADFVYLHGSIGADGKDAAFSRNFAAATAAGIPVGVVHDFDPCVPADGQSANFVVMVPRDAQLLPAAIALDKLADDCPRRVSEAAVESELITLINQIEIHTGAPILLKPGKAFERRYGISAGFERNLWLSQNWLEPDYAGRPWLMWTANDGLMTEASEEPVAWVVVRP
;
A
#
# COMPACT_ATOMS: atom_id res chain seq x y z
N MET A 1 82.95 13.31 9.94
CA MET A 1 82.11 12.94 8.80
C MET A 1 80.79 12.34 9.32
N ALA A 2 79.69 13.07 9.28
CA ALA A 2 78.35 12.61 9.82
C ALA A 2 77.44 12.29 8.60
N ALA A 3 77.04 11.03 8.46
CA ALA A 3 76.17 10.54 7.41
C ALA A 3 74.69 10.91 7.75
N ARG A 4 74.05 11.80 6.97
CA ARG A 4 72.63 12.13 7.06
C ARG A 4 71.80 11.00 6.44
N SER A 5 71.12 10.25 7.30
CA SER A 5 70.08 9.29 6.91
C SER A 5 68.87 10.01 6.35
N ARG A 6 68.59 9.90 5.05
CA ARG A 6 67.36 10.38 4.39
C ARG A 6 66.19 9.43 4.74
N ARG A 7 65.30 9.80 5.68
CA ARG A 7 64.03 9.13 5.89
C ARG A 7 63.15 9.28 4.64
N ARG A 8 62.91 8.17 3.94
CA ARG A 8 61.96 8.08 2.85
C ARG A 8 60.56 8.14 3.41
N THR A 9 59.79 9.15 3.04
CA THR A 9 58.40 9.37 3.46
C THR A 9 57.42 8.39 2.76
N PRO A 10 56.43 7.81 3.45
CA PRO A 10 55.51 6.81 2.89
C PRO A 10 54.33 7.46 2.15
N ARG A 11 54.61 8.28 1.13
CA ARG A 11 53.58 9.06 0.42
C ARG A 11 52.77 8.26 -0.62
N LYS A 12 53.31 7.10 -1.10
CA LYS A 12 52.65 6.26 -2.15
C LYS A 12 51.54 5.36 -1.63
N ARG A 13 51.59 4.91 -0.37
CA ARG A 13 50.55 4.02 0.22
C ARG A 13 49.22 4.71 0.44
N ARG A 14 49.20 6.01 0.78
CA ARG A 14 47.98 6.77 1.05
C ARG A 14 47.14 6.98 -0.22
N GLY A 15 47.75 7.23 -1.37
CA GLY A 15 47.03 7.38 -2.64
C GLY A 15 46.40 6.08 -3.14
N TRP A 16 47.04 4.92 -2.87
CA TRP A 16 46.46 3.61 -3.22
C TRP A 16 45.28 3.26 -2.34
N LEU A 17 45.32 3.54 -1.04
CA LEU A 17 44.19 3.35 -0.12
C LEU A 17 42.97 4.16 -0.54
N TRP A 18 43.16 5.43 -0.96
CA TRP A 18 42.04 6.24 -1.48
C TRP A 18 41.45 5.70 -2.77
N ARG A 19 42.27 5.13 -3.66
CA ARG A 19 41.78 4.47 -4.89
C ARG A 19 40.97 3.21 -4.56
N VAL A 20 41.48 2.38 -3.66
CA VAL A 20 40.75 1.19 -3.19
C VAL A 20 39.40 1.58 -2.54
N LEU A 21 39.41 2.59 -1.65
CA LEU A 21 38.20 3.09 -1.04
C LEU A 21 37.20 3.60 -2.08
N ALA A 22 37.67 4.37 -3.08
CA ALA A 22 36.81 4.87 -4.15
C ALA A 22 36.20 3.73 -4.99
N VAL A 23 36.94 2.69 -5.29
CA VAL A 23 36.44 1.50 -5.99
C VAL A 23 35.42 0.75 -5.15
N LEU A 24 35.67 0.57 -3.84
CA LEU A 24 34.73 -0.07 -2.93
C LEU A 24 33.42 0.72 -2.81
N LEU A 25 33.48 2.05 -2.72
CA LEU A 25 32.29 2.91 -2.68
C LEU A 25 31.51 2.85 -4.01
N LEU A 26 32.22 2.81 -5.15
CA LEU A 26 31.57 2.66 -6.45
C LEU A 26 30.87 1.31 -6.57
N VAL A 27 31.52 0.21 -6.19
CA VAL A 27 30.92 -1.13 -6.18
C VAL A 27 29.73 -1.20 -5.24
N ALA A 28 29.85 -0.64 -4.03
CA ALA A 28 28.75 -0.54 -3.08
C ALA A 28 27.56 0.27 -3.62
N GLY A 29 27.83 1.38 -4.31
CA GLY A 29 26.81 2.20 -4.96
C GLY A 29 26.08 1.44 -6.09
N ILE A 30 26.83 0.72 -6.94
CA ILE A 30 26.24 -0.11 -8.00
C ILE A 30 25.40 -1.25 -7.41
N ALA A 31 25.90 -1.92 -6.37
CA ALA A 31 25.16 -2.99 -5.68
C ALA A 31 23.88 -2.45 -5.02
N ALA A 32 23.93 -1.30 -4.38
CA ALA A 32 22.76 -0.64 -3.78
C ALA A 32 21.73 -0.25 -4.85
N ALA A 33 22.17 0.32 -5.97
CA ALA A 33 21.28 0.66 -7.09
C ALA A 33 20.63 -0.58 -7.70
N TRP A 34 21.39 -1.67 -7.85
CA TRP A 34 20.86 -2.94 -8.35
C TRP A 34 19.85 -3.57 -7.38
N LEU A 35 20.15 -3.59 -6.08
CA LEU A 35 19.21 -4.08 -5.05
C LEU A 35 17.95 -3.25 -5.00
N TRP A 36 18.06 -1.92 -5.10
CA TRP A 36 16.92 -1.03 -5.17
C TRP A 36 16.05 -1.29 -6.41
N TRP A 37 16.67 -1.47 -7.57
CA TRP A 37 15.97 -1.86 -8.79
C TRP A 37 15.24 -3.19 -8.63
N GLN A 38 15.92 -4.21 -8.10
CA GLN A 38 15.36 -5.54 -7.87
C GLN A 38 14.17 -5.51 -6.90
N SER A 39 14.25 -4.70 -5.84
CA SER A 39 13.17 -4.56 -4.86
C SER A 39 11.90 -3.97 -5.46
N ARG A 40 12.02 -3.13 -6.48
CA ARG A 40 10.88 -2.53 -7.19
C ARG A 40 10.22 -3.45 -8.20
N GLN A 41 10.82 -4.58 -8.50
CA GLN A 41 10.24 -5.61 -9.39
C GLN A 41 9.82 -6.87 -8.64
N TRP A 42 10.06 -6.90 -7.33
CA TRP A 42 9.78 -8.09 -6.54
C TRP A 42 8.27 -8.29 -6.31
N ARG A 43 7.82 -9.53 -6.50
CA ARG A 43 6.48 -10.01 -6.19
C ARG A 43 6.58 -11.34 -5.45
N PRO A 44 5.62 -11.67 -4.55
CA PRO A 44 5.51 -13.01 -4.00
C PRO A 44 5.33 -14.07 -5.09
N SER A 45 5.78 -15.29 -4.81
CA SER A 45 5.63 -16.40 -5.75
C SER A 45 4.16 -16.81 -5.90
N GLU A 46 3.68 -16.97 -7.14
CA GLU A 46 2.36 -17.48 -7.46
C GLU A 46 2.14 -18.93 -6.96
N ALA A 47 3.21 -19.70 -6.79
CA ALA A 47 3.13 -21.05 -6.23
C ALA A 47 2.73 -21.03 -4.73
N VAL A 48 2.96 -19.92 -4.02
CA VAL A 48 2.58 -19.74 -2.61
C VAL A 48 1.30 -18.93 -2.51
N TYR A 49 1.17 -17.87 -3.30
CA TYR A 49 0.02 -16.97 -3.34
C TYR A 49 -0.56 -17.01 -4.75
N ALA A 50 -1.54 -17.90 -4.96
CA ALA A 50 -2.13 -18.11 -6.27
C ALA A 50 -2.95 -16.90 -6.73
N ASP A 51 -3.71 -16.30 -5.80
CA ASP A 51 -4.56 -15.15 -6.09
C ASP A 51 -3.79 -13.85 -5.83
N GLN A 52 -3.42 -13.15 -6.89
CA GLN A 52 -2.68 -11.89 -6.85
C GLN A 52 -3.40 -10.80 -7.60
N GLY A 53 -3.20 -9.57 -7.20
CA GLY A 53 -3.82 -8.42 -7.84
C GLY A 53 -3.09 -7.12 -7.52
N ALA A 54 -3.72 -6.00 -7.85
CA ALA A 54 -3.15 -4.70 -7.62
C ALA A 54 -4.11 -3.76 -6.86
N TYR A 55 -3.55 -2.86 -6.10
CA TYR A 55 -4.25 -1.71 -5.56
C TYR A 55 -3.76 -0.44 -6.27
N LEU A 56 -4.69 0.25 -6.89
CA LEU A 56 -4.45 1.52 -7.57
C LEU A 56 -4.82 2.64 -6.62
N ALA A 57 -3.81 3.21 -5.96
CA ALA A 57 -3.95 4.41 -5.16
C ALA A 57 -4.14 5.64 -6.08
N GLU A 58 -4.55 6.77 -5.51
CA GLU A 58 -4.70 8.05 -6.22
C GLU A 58 -3.44 8.43 -7.02
N THR A 59 -2.26 8.04 -6.53
CA THR A 59 -0.95 8.31 -7.15
C THR A 59 -0.54 7.34 -8.25
N ALA A 60 -1.33 6.31 -8.55
CA ALA A 60 -0.97 5.28 -9.54
C ALA A 60 -0.98 5.79 -11.00
N GLY A 61 -1.45 7.01 -11.24
CA GLY A 61 -1.49 7.60 -12.58
C GLY A 61 -2.39 6.86 -13.56
N ASP A 62 -2.00 6.84 -14.83
CA ASP A 62 -2.70 6.12 -15.87
C ASP A 62 -2.22 4.67 -15.94
N VAL A 63 -3.12 3.72 -15.65
CA VAL A 63 -2.80 2.29 -15.61
C VAL A 63 -3.52 1.55 -16.74
N ASN A 64 -2.78 0.80 -17.54
CA ASN A 64 -3.35 -0.11 -18.54
C ASN A 64 -3.82 -1.41 -17.87
N LEU A 65 -5.11 -1.51 -17.59
CA LEU A 65 -5.71 -2.66 -16.87
C LEU A 65 -5.59 -3.97 -17.66
N ARG A 66 -5.59 -3.93 -19.00
CA ARG A 66 -5.39 -5.14 -19.81
C ARG A 66 -3.96 -5.67 -19.69
N THR A 67 -2.98 -4.78 -19.70
CA THR A 67 -1.58 -5.14 -19.44
C THR A 67 -1.42 -5.66 -18.03
N LEU A 68 -2.04 -5.01 -17.03
CA LEU A 68 -1.99 -5.45 -15.64
C LEU A 68 -2.54 -6.87 -15.46
N LYS A 69 -3.67 -7.20 -16.12
CA LYS A 69 -4.23 -8.56 -16.20
C LYS A 69 -3.26 -9.55 -16.85
N ALA A 70 -2.65 -9.18 -17.97
CA ALA A 70 -1.67 -10.03 -18.65
C ALA A 70 -0.41 -10.28 -17.82
N LEU A 71 -0.08 -9.38 -16.88
CA LEU A 71 1.00 -9.54 -15.92
C LEU A 71 0.62 -10.40 -14.70
N GLY A 72 -0.60 -10.95 -14.66
CA GLY A 72 -1.06 -11.87 -13.62
C GLY A 72 -1.88 -11.22 -12.51
N ALA A 73 -2.51 -10.06 -12.75
CA ALA A 73 -3.46 -9.50 -11.81
C ALA A 73 -4.84 -10.14 -12.02
N ASP A 74 -5.29 -10.95 -11.06
CA ASP A 74 -6.59 -11.60 -11.04
C ASP A 74 -7.70 -10.66 -10.58
N PHE A 75 -7.35 -9.62 -9.82
CA PHE A 75 -8.26 -8.60 -9.31
C PHE A 75 -7.58 -7.23 -9.20
N VAL A 76 -8.39 -6.19 -9.08
CA VAL A 76 -7.91 -4.84 -8.79
C VAL A 76 -8.76 -4.18 -7.71
N TYR A 77 -8.10 -3.53 -6.76
CA TYR A 77 -8.75 -2.59 -5.87
C TYR A 77 -8.47 -1.17 -6.34
N LEU A 78 -9.51 -0.35 -6.38
CA LEU A 78 -9.42 1.04 -6.79
C LEU A 78 -9.64 1.93 -5.57
N HIS A 79 -8.79 2.94 -5.41
CA HIS A 79 -9.06 4.02 -4.49
C HIS A 79 -10.31 4.76 -4.96
N GLY A 80 -11.29 4.93 -4.08
CA GLY A 80 -12.58 5.49 -4.45
C GLY A 80 -12.84 6.83 -3.78
N SER A 81 -13.04 6.81 -2.47
CA SER A 81 -13.50 7.97 -1.69
C SER A 81 -12.66 8.17 -0.43
N ILE A 82 -12.59 9.43 0.02
CA ILE A 82 -11.79 9.88 1.16
C ILE A 82 -12.70 10.70 2.08
N GLY A 83 -12.89 10.25 3.31
CA GLY A 83 -13.74 10.96 4.25
C GLY A 83 -15.12 11.29 3.68
N ALA A 84 -15.66 12.46 4.03
CA ALA A 84 -17.02 12.84 3.67
C ALA A 84 -17.19 13.43 2.26
N ASP A 85 -16.11 13.91 1.61
CA ASP A 85 -16.19 14.68 0.35
C ASP A 85 -15.05 14.44 -0.62
N GLY A 86 -13.94 13.83 -0.17
CA GLY A 86 -12.80 13.51 -1.03
C GLY A 86 -13.08 12.35 -1.98
N LYS A 87 -12.59 12.43 -3.21
CA LYS A 87 -12.78 11.42 -4.26
C LYS A 87 -11.53 11.29 -5.11
N ASP A 88 -11.19 10.06 -5.47
CA ASP A 88 -10.17 9.84 -6.49
C ASP A 88 -10.70 10.26 -7.86
N ALA A 89 -10.05 11.23 -8.49
CA ALA A 89 -10.43 11.74 -9.81
C ALA A 89 -10.30 10.67 -10.90
N ALA A 90 -9.45 9.66 -10.72
CA ALA A 90 -9.24 8.58 -11.68
C ALA A 90 -10.21 7.41 -11.50
N PHE A 91 -10.98 7.37 -10.40
CA PHE A 91 -11.83 6.23 -10.06
C PHE A 91 -12.75 5.79 -11.20
N SER A 92 -13.58 6.70 -11.73
CA SER A 92 -14.55 6.36 -12.77
C SER A 92 -13.90 5.82 -14.05
N ARG A 93 -12.77 6.40 -14.45
CA ARG A 93 -11.99 5.94 -15.60
C ARG A 93 -11.41 4.54 -15.35
N ASN A 94 -10.78 4.34 -14.20
CA ASN A 94 -10.15 3.07 -13.85
C ASN A 94 -11.20 1.96 -13.66
N PHE A 95 -12.36 2.29 -13.08
CA PHE A 95 -13.48 1.37 -12.93
C PHE A 95 -14.01 0.88 -14.30
N ALA A 96 -14.27 1.82 -15.22
CA ALA A 96 -14.69 1.48 -16.57
C ALA A 96 -13.64 0.64 -17.33
N ALA A 97 -12.36 0.98 -17.18
CA ALA A 97 -11.26 0.23 -17.81
C ALA A 97 -11.11 -1.19 -17.23
N ALA A 98 -11.26 -1.37 -15.91
CA ALA A 98 -11.20 -2.67 -15.25
C ALA A 98 -12.39 -3.56 -15.69
N THR A 99 -13.60 -3.00 -15.74
CA THR A 99 -14.79 -3.67 -16.24
C THR A 99 -14.60 -4.11 -17.70
N ALA A 100 -14.09 -3.23 -18.55
CA ALA A 100 -13.81 -3.55 -19.97
C ALA A 100 -12.69 -4.59 -20.14
N ALA A 101 -11.75 -4.69 -19.21
CA ALA A 101 -10.71 -5.72 -19.16
C ALA A 101 -11.21 -7.04 -18.56
N GLY A 102 -12.41 -7.06 -17.98
CA GLY A 102 -12.97 -8.22 -17.29
C GLY A 102 -12.14 -8.61 -16.06
N ILE A 103 -11.66 -7.61 -15.30
CA ILE A 103 -10.96 -7.81 -14.03
C ILE A 103 -11.96 -7.54 -12.91
N PRO A 104 -12.12 -8.44 -11.92
CA PRO A 104 -12.88 -8.18 -10.71
C PRO A 104 -12.37 -6.94 -9.96
N VAL A 105 -13.31 -6.08 -9.53
CA VAL A 105 -12.99 -4.79 -8.90
C VAL A 105 -13.44 -4.76 -7.45
N GLY A 106 -12.56 -4.32 -6.56
CA GLY A 106 -12.90 -3.86 -5.22
C GLY A 106 -12.71 -2.34 -5.10
N VAL A 107 -13.30 -1.73 -4.09
CA VAL A 107 -13.19 -0.28 -3.83
C VAL A 107 -12.65 -0.04 -2.43
N VAL A 108 -11.73 0.90 -2.31
CA VAL A 108 -11.17 1.35 -1.03
C VAL A 108 -11.73 2.71 -0.67
N HIS A 109 -12.24 2.83 0.56
CA HIS A 109 -12.61 4.09 1.19
C HIS A 109 -11.60 4.44 2.28
N ASP A 110 -11.08 5.65 2.29
CA ASP A 110 -10.21 6.15 3.33
C ASP A 110 -11.03 6.76 4.46
N PHE A 111 -10.96 6.13 5.63
CA PHE A 111 -11.64 6.60 6.84
C PHE A 111 -11.00 7.88 7.38
N ASP A 112 -11.84 8.89 7.64
CA ASP A 112 -11.45 10.11 8.32
C ASP A 112 -12.08 10.18 9.73
N PRO A 113 -11.32 10.01 10.82
CA PRO A 113 -11.84 10.07 12.18
C PRO A 113 -12.32 11.47 12.59
N CYS A 114 -12.07 12.49 11.78
CA CYS A 114 -12.42 13.88 12.07
C CYS A 114 -13.84 14.26 11.65
N VAL A 115 -14.53 13.39 10.89
CA VAL A 115 -15.86 13.64 10.32
C VAL A 115 -16.79 12.47 10.59
N PRO A 116 -18.11 12.70 10.73
CA PRO A 116 -19.08 11.65 11.01
C PRO A 116 -19.15 10.57 9.91
N ALA A 117 -19.47 9.34 10.32
CA ALA A 117 -19.64 8.19 9.43
C ALA A 117 -20.70 8.40 8.36
N ASP A 118 -21.82 9.09 8.69
CA ASP A 118 -22.92 9.36 7.76
C ASP A 118 -22.46 10.12 6.51
N GLY A 119 -21.58 11.12 6.67
CA GLY A 119 -20.99 11.84 5.54
C GLY A 119 -20.06 10.97 4.71
N GLN A 120 -19.27 10.12 5.36
CA GLN A 120 -18.33 9.22 4.70
C GLN A 120 -19.05 8.12 3.91
N SER A 121 -20.07 7.50 4.51
CA SER A 121 -20.87 6.50 3.82
C SER A 121 -21.68 7.09 2.65
N ALA A 122 -22.22 8.30 2.79
CA ALA A 122 -22.88 9.00 1.69
C ALA A 122 -21.92 9.27 0.53
N ASN A 123 -20.67 9.68 0.81
CA ASN A 123 -19.63 9.84 -0.21
C ASN A 123 -19.32 8.52 -0.91
N PHE A 124 -19.14 7.42 -0.16
CA PHE A 124 -18.89 6.08 -0.72
C PHE A 124 -20.05 5.62 -1.63
N VAL A 125 -21.29 5.74 -1.17
CA VAL A 125 -22.51 5.32 -1.89
C VAL A 125 -22.68 6.04 -3.23
N VAL A 126 -22.30 7.31 -3.30
CA VAL A 126 -22.34 8.08 -4.57
C VAL A 126 -21.32 7.56 -5.58
N MET A 127 -20.15 7.04 -5.11
CA MET A 127 -19.09 6.54 -5.96
C MET A 127 -19.31 5.11 -6.40
N VAL A 128 -19.93 4.27 -5.58
CA VAL A 128 -20.02 2.83 -5.75
C VAL A 128 -21.47 2.42 -6.09
N PRO A 129 -21.75 1.97 -7.33
CA PRO A 129 -23.07 1.51 -7.70
C PRO A 129 -23.50 0.27 -6.89
N ARG A 130 -24.72 0.26 -6.38
CA ARG A 130 -25.24 -0.86 -5.55
C ARG A 130 -25.30 -2.19 -6.31
N ASP A 131 -25.59 -2.15 -7.61
CA ASP A 131 -25.79 -3.33 -8.45
C ASP A 131 -24.48 -3.82 -9.12
N ALA A 132 -23.35 -3.16 -8.83
CA ALA A 132 -22.06 -3.60 -9.35
C ALA A 132 -21.65 -4.91 -8.67
N GLN A 133 -21.28 -5.90 -9.47
CA GLN A 133 -20.65 -7.12 -8.95
C GLN A 133 -19.21 -6.80 -8.52
N LEU A 134 -19.07 -6.37 -7.28
CA LEU A 134 -17.80 -5.95 -6.70
C LEU A 134 -17.24 -7.00 -5.74
N LEU A 135 -15.93 -7.00 -5.61
CA LEU A 135 -15.26 -7.63 -4.47
C LEU A 135 -15.64 -6.89 -3.18
N PRO A 136 -15.49 -7.52 -2.00
CA PRO A 136 -15.71 -6.85 -0.73
C PRO A 136 -15.02 -5.49 -0.68
N ALA A 137 -15.75 -4.44 -0.29
CA ALA A 137 -15.14 -3.12 -0.14
C ALA A 137 -14.10 -3.12 0.97
N ALA A 138 -13.10 -2.26 0.90
CA ALA A 138 -12.09 -2.09 1.94
C ALA A 138 -12.18 -0.69 2.57
N ILE A 139 -11.97 -0.61 3.89
CA ILE A 139 -11.83 0.65 4.62
C ILE A 139 -10.36 0.79 5.04
N ALA A 140 -9.67 1.77 4.47
CA ALA A 140 -8.30 2.09 4.86
C ALA A 140 -8.31 2.99 6.10
N LEU A 141 -7.44 2.66 7.07
CA LEU A 141 -7.38 3.26 8.39
C LEU A 141 -5.95 3.76 8.63
N ASP A 142 -5.63 4.92 8.07
CA ASP A 142 -4.28 5.50 8.15
C ASP A 142 -4.25 6.81 8.97
N LYS A 143 -5.30 7.63 8.87
CA LYS A 143 -5.40 8.92 9.56
C LYS A 143 -5.73 8.74 11.04
N LEU A 144 -4.93 9.35 11.92
CA LEU A 144 -5.16 9.33 13.36
C LEU A 144 -6.08 10.48 13.80
N ALA A 145 -6.83 10.28 14.90
CA ALA A 145 -7.63 11.34 15.51
C ALA A 145 -6.79 12.49 16.09
N ASP A 146 -5.52 12.23 16.34
CA ASP A 146 -4.55 13.25 16.79
C ASP A 146 -4.30 14.32 15.70
N ASP A 147 -4.57 14.00 14.43
CA ASP A 147 -4.45 14.94 13.30
C ASP A 147 -5.72 15.76 13.07
N CYS A 148 -6.77 15.56 13.90
CA CYS A 148 -8.04 16.28 13.75
C CYS A 148 -7.97 17.72 14.31
N PRO A 149 -8.63 18.69 13.63
CA PRO A 149 -8.72 20.08 14.13
C PRO A 149 -9.41 20.21 15.49
N ARG A 150 -10.28 19.24 15.81
CA ARG A 150 -10.94 19.13 17.11
C ARG A 150 -10.58 17.80 17.75
N ARG A 151 -10.48 17.80 19.07
CA ARG A 151 -10.18 16.58 19.82
C ARG A 151 -11.28 15.54 19.62
N VAL A 152 -10.88 14.37 19.14
CA VAL A 152 -11.73 13.18 18.99
C VAL A 152 -11.23 12.11 19.95
N SER A 153 -12.15 11.51 20.72
CA SER A 153 -11.79 10.43 21.64
C SER A 153 -11.67 9.09 20.91
N GLU A 154 -10.93 8.14 21.49
CA GLU A 154 -10.82 6.77 20.93
C GLU A 154 -12.18 6.10 20.81
N ALA A 155 -13.05 6.25 21.81
CA ALA A 155 -14.42 5.73 21.76
C ALA A 155 -15.25 6.35 20.63
N ALA A 156 -15.02 7.62 20.29
CA ALA A 156 -15.68 8.24 19.15
C ALA A 156 -15.15 7.68 17.82
N VAL A 157 -13.83 7.47 17.70
CA VAL A 157 -13.24 6.81 16.50
C VAL A 157 -13.83 5.43 16.29
N GLU A 158 -13.92 4.62 17.35
CA GLU A 158 -14.51 3.29 17.31
C GLU A 158 -15.99 3.32 16.93
N SER A 159 -16.78 4.20 17.52
CA SER A 159 -18.21 4.36 17.24
C SER A 159 -18.48 4.78 15.79
N GLU A 160 -17.72 5.75 15.28
CA GLU A 160 -17.86 6.21 13.88
C GLU A 160 -17.41 5.10 12.91
N LEU A 161 -16.35 4.37 13.22
CA LEU A 161 -15.89 3.27 12.40
C LEU A 161 -16.91 2.13 12.33
N ILE A 162 -17.51 1.70 13.46
CA ILE A 162 -18.57 0.69 13.48
C ILE A 162 -19.75 1.14 12.63
N THR A 163 -20.15 2.41 12.75
CA THR A 163 -21.26 2.97 11.99
C THR A 163 -20.95 2.94 10.49
N LEU A 164 -19.77 3.38 10.08
CA LEU A 164 -19.33 3.36 8.68
C LEU A 164 -19.29 1.94 8.11
N ILE A 165 -18.71 0.98 8.86
CA ILE A 165 -18.68 -0.44 8.46
C ILE A 165 -20.09 -0.93 8.16
N ASN A 166 -21.02 -0.76 9.10
CA ASN A 166 -22.41 -1.22 8.94
C ASN A 166 -23.10 -0.58 7.73
N GLN A 167 -22.89 0.71 7.52
CA GLN A 167 -23.50 1.44 6.40
C GLN A 167 -22.94 0.96 5.03
N ILE A 168 -21.65 0.75 4.92
CA ILE A 168 -21.02 0.23 3.69
C ILE A 168 -21.46 -1.22 3.44
N GLU A 169 -21.48 -2.07 4.46
CA GLU A 169 -21.93 -3.46 4.34
C GLU A 169 -23.41 -3.57 3.94
N ILE A 170 -24.28 -2.72 4.48
CA ILE A 170 -25.68 -2.65 4.05
C ILE A 170 -25.78 -2.22 2.59
N HIS A 171 -24.96 -1.28 2.15
CA HIS A 171 -24.97 -0.81 0.77
C HIS A 171 -24.45 -1.87 -0.22
N THR A 172 -23.33 -2.53 0.11
CA THR A 172 -22.66 -3.49 -0.79
C THR A 172 -23.22 -4.91 -0.69
N GLY A 173 -23.94 -5.23 0.40
CA GLY A 173 -24.46 -6.56 0.67
C GLY A 173 -23.39 -7.59 1.06
N ALA A 174 -22.17 -7.18 1.35
CA ALA A 174 -21.03 -8.04 1.67
C ALA A 174 -20.20 -7.50 2.84
N PRO A 175 -19.58 -8.38 3.66
CA PRO A 175 -18.63 -7.95 4.69
C PRO A 175 -17.45 -7.21 4.06
N ILE A 176 -16.98 -6.14 4.74
CA ILE A 176 -15.85 -5.34 4.27
C ILE A 176 -14.49 -5.95 4.69
N LEU A 177 -13.43 -5.42 4.12
CA LEU A 177 -12.06 -5.60 4.57
C LEU A 177 -11.62 -4.39 5.41
N LEU A 178 -10.94 -4.61 6.52
CA LEU A 178 -10.27 -3.56 7.26
C LEU A 178 -8.80 -3.51 6.84
N LYS A 179 -8.35 -2.33 6.41
CA LYS A 179 -6.96 -2.10 5.99
C LYS A 179 -6.27 -1.12 6.95
N PRO A 180 -5.95 -1.56 8.19
CA PRO A 180 -5.30 -0.70 9.17
C PRO A 180 -3.83 -0.49 8.83
N GLY A 181 -3.40 0.78 8.81
CA GLY A 181 -1.99 1.13 8.84
C GLY A 181 -1.36 0.81 10.20
N LYS A 182 -0.04 0.57 10.23
CA LYS A 182 0.69 0.21 11.46
C LYS A 182 0.51 1.21 12.60
N ALA A 183 0.40 2.51 12.30
CA ALA A 183 0.20 3.54 13.30
C ALA A 183 -1.21 3.48 13.89
N PHE A 184 -2.22 3.29 13.03
CA PHE A 184 -3.61 3.18 13.43
C PHE A 184 -3.86 1.93 14.27
N GLU A 185 -3.33 0.78 13.85
CA GLU A 185 -3.42 -0.47 14.60
C GLU A 185 -2.78 -0.35 16.00
N ARG A 186 -1.58 0.21 16.10
CA ARG A 186 -0.92 0.43 17.40
C ARG A 186 -1.70 1.37 18.32
N ARG A 187 -2.42 2.33 17.74
CA ARG A 187 -3.15 3.35 18.50
C ARG A 187 -4.50 2.86 19.00
N TYR A 188 -5.22 2.10 18.15
CA TYR A 188 -6.62 1.75 18.40
C TYR A 188 -6.87 0.24 18.53
N GLY A 189 -5.92 -0.64 18.18
CA GLY A 189 -6.07 -2.09 18.33
C GLY A 189 -7.23 -2.68 17.53
N ILE A 190 -7.48 -2.18 16.33
CA ILE A 190 -8.65 -2.49 15.51
C ILE A 190 -8.78 -3.98 15.22
N SER A 191 -7.65 -4.67 15.00
CA SER A 191 -7.66 -6.11 14.71
C SER A 191 -8.23 -6.96 15.85
N ALA A 192 -8.16 -6.48 17.09
CA ALA A 192 -8.72 -7.19 18.26
C ALA A 192 -10.21 -6.90 18.49
N GLY A 193 -10.68 -5.70 18.11
CA GLY A 193 -12.05 -5.22 18.36
C GLY A 193 -13.06 -5.57 17.27
N PHE A 194 -12.61 -5.83 16.04
CA PHE A 194 -13.48 -5.99 14.88
C PHE A 194 -13.26 -7.32 14.15
N GLU A 195 -14.27 -8.16 14.09
CA GLU A 195 -14.24 -9.46 13.40
C GLU A 195 -14.46 -9.29 11.88
N ARG A 196 -13.62 -8.51 11.22
CA ARG A 196 -13.61 -8.37 9.74
C ARG A 196 -12.27 -8.80 9.19
N ASN A 197 -12.24 -9.34 7.98
CA ASN A 197 -11.00 -9.74 7.32
C ASN A 197 -10.03 -8.56 7.23
N LEU A 198 -8.76 -8.84 7.46
CA LEU A 198 -7.71 -7.84 7.46
C LEU A 198 -6.97 -7.83 6.13
N TRP A 199 -6.69 -6.62 5.66
CA TRP A 199 -5.75 -6.34 4.59
C TRP A 199 -4.58 -5.54 5.18
N LEU A 200 -3.43 -6.18 5.32
CA LEU A 200 -2.25 -5.56 5.93
C LEU A 200 -1.23 -5.14 4.86
N SER A 201 -0.35 -4.20 5.20
CA SER A 201 0.65 -3.66 4.28
C SER A 201 2.05 -3.73 4.89
N GLN A 202 2.95 -4.45 4.21
CA GLN A 202 4.37 -4.50 4.55
C GLN A 202 5.16 -4.95 3.33
N ASN A 203 6.15 -4.18 2.92
CA ASN A 203 6.95 -4.52 1.74
C ASN A 203 7.86 -5.72 2.02
N TRP A 204 7.88 -6.67 1.09
CA TRP A 204 8.78 -7.82 0.97
C TRP A 204 8.66 -8.92 2.04
N LEU A 205 8.03 -8.65 3.14
CA LEU A 205 7.85 -9.60 4.24
C LEU A 205 6.38 -9.66 4.64
N GLU A 206 5.91 -10.85 5.01
CA GLU A 206 4.56 -10.99 5.54
C GLU A 206 4.34 -10.10 6.76
N PRO A 207 3.19 -9.39 6.83
CA PRO A 207 2.91 -8.52 7.95
C PRO A 207 2.53 -9.32 9.21
N ASP A 208 3.04 -8.88 10.35
CA ASP A 208 2.83 -9.49 11.68
C ASP A 208 2.33 -8.50 12.75
N TYR A 209 1.99 -7.25 12.32
CA TYR A 209 1.67 -6.17 13.26
C TYR A 209 0.21 -6.18 13.77
N ALA A 210 -0.65 -7.04 13.24
CA ALA A 210 -2.02 -7.23 13.71
C ALA A 210 -2.12 -8.44 14.64
N GLY A 211 -3.02 -8.40 15.63
CA GLY A 211 -3.18 -9.44 16.64
C GLY A 211 -3.83 -10.74 16.12
N ARG A 212 -4.18 -10.84 14.84
CA ARG A 212 -4.81 -12.00 14.21
C ARG A 212 -4.42 -12.14 12.73
N PRO A 213 -4.69 -13.31 12.10
CA PRO A 213 -4.35 -13.57 10.71
C PRO A 213 -5.00 -12.54 9.75
N TRP A 214 -4.27 -12.18 8.71
CA TRP A 214 -4.73 -11.36 7.60
C TRP A 214 -5.27 -12.24 6.46
N LEU A 215 -6.15 -11.68 5.63
CA LEU A 215 -6.62 -12.27 4.38
C LEU A 215 -5.85 -11.71 3.19
N MET A 216 -5.61 -10.40 3.16
CA MET A 216 -4.91 -9.75 2.06
C MET A 216 -3.64 -9.05 2.56
N TRP A 217 -2.64 -9.03 1.71
CA TRP A 217 -1.36 -8.41 2.00
C TRP A 217 -0.86 -7.57 0.81
N THR A 218 -0.64 -6.27 1.03
CA THR A 218 0.13 -5.43 0.10
C THR A 218 1.62 -5.77 0.28
N ALA A 219 2.14 -6.57 -0.65
CA ALA A 219 3.48 -7.16 -0.57
C ALA A 219 4.56 -6.23 -1.14
N ASN A 220 4.19 -5.36 -2.06
CA ASN A 220 5.06 -4.33 -2.63
C ASN A 220 4.19 -3.12 -3.03
N ASP A 221 4.34 -1.99 -2.33
CA ASP A 221 3.62 -0.76 -2.61
C ASP A 221 4.27 0.11 -3.71
N GLY A 222 5.44 -0.30 -4.16
CA GLY A 222 6.25 0.40 -5.15
C GLY A 222 6.59 -0.43 -6.38
N LEU A 223 5.76 -1.43 -6.76
CA LEU A 223 6.03 -2.30 -7.89
C LEU A 223 6.00 -1.53 -9.20
N MET A 224 7.12 -1.56 -9.93
CA MET A 224 7.20 -1.04 -11.30
C MET A 224 6.75 -2.11 -12.29
N THR A 225 5.82 -1.75 -13.16
CA THR A 225 5.26 -2.66 -14.18
C THR A 225 5.18 -1.98 -15.54
N GLU A 226 5.02 -2.76 -16.59
CA GLU A 226 4.77 -2.22 -17.95
C GLU A 226 3.33 -1.67 -18.10
N ALA A 227 2.48 -1.84 -17.09
CA ALA A 227 1.10 -1.38 -17.11
C ALA A 227 0.96 0.11 -16.75
N SER A 228 1.96 0.71 -16.10
CA SER A 228 1.94 2.11 -15.63
C SER A 228 3.34 2.71 -15.60
N GLU A 229 3.42 4.02 -15.83
CA GLU A 229 4.66 4.79 -15.61
C GLU A 229 4.92 5.00 -14.11
N GLU A 230 3.86 5.05 -13.30
CA GLU A 230 3.93 5.16 -11.86
C GLU A 230 3.85 3.77 -11.19
N PRO A 231 4.42 3.63 -9.98
CA PRO A 231 4.34 2.38 -9.24
C PRO A 231 2.90 1.98 -8.91
N VAL A 232 2.63 0.67 -8.92
CA VAL A 232 1.38 0.11 -8.42
C VAL A 232 1.63 -0.71 -7.15
N ALA A 233 0.66 -0.76 -6.25
CA ALA A 233 0.75 -1.61 -5.08
C ALA A 233 0.31 -3.04 -5.44
N TRP A 234 1.22 -4.02 -5.27
CA TRP A 234 0.92 -5.42 -5.53
C TRP A 234 0.38 -6.11 -4.29
N VAL A 235 -0.74 -6.80 -4.47
CA VAL A 235 -1.53 -7.38 -3.38
C VAL A 235 -1.69 -8.88 -3.61
N VAL A 236 -1.61 -9.65 -2.55
CA VAL A 236 -1.84 -11.10 -2.58
C VAL A 236 -2.90 -11.50 -1.57
N VAL A 237 -3.61 -12.59 -1.87
CA VAL A 237 -4.57 -13.21 -0.96
C VAL A 237 -3.91 -14.41 -0.29
N ARG A 238 -4.17 -14.58 1.00
CA ARG A 238 -3.66 -15.71 1.77
C ARG A 238 -4.34 -17.00 1.30
N PRO A 239 -3.57 -18.07 1.05
CA PRO A 239 -4.11 -19.37 0.65
C PRO A 239 -4.95 -20.04 1.74
#